data_43233e8e20108812d1ac839c5a420d17
#
_entry.id   43233e8e20108812d1ac839c5a420d17
#
_cell.length_a   1.000
_cell.length_b   1.000
_cell.length_c   1.000
_cell.angle_alpha   90.00
_cell.angle_beta   90.00
_cell.angle_gamma   90.00
#
_symmetry.space_group_name_H-M   'P 1'
#
loop_
_entity.id
_entity.type
_entity.pdbx_description
1 polymer ?
#
loop_
_entity_poly.entity_id
_entity_poly.type
_entity_poly.pdbx_seq_one_letter_code
_entity_poly.pdbx_strand_id
1 'polypeptide(L)'
;MTIRRLLCSALMLAAAALAVTPTQGQQTQRFLYAALPGVGGGNNVSYGGAGILVFDIDHGHKFVKRVAMPTALPLPPSTNGRPVSPQEAIKGIAAHGPTARLYVSTNRRVAAFDLKTDTLVWEQRYEERGTDRIALSPDGTTLYAPELGAPKWVVADAKTGALITTIDKPGNPHNTQYSDDGTRVYFEAEGNTRTMSVVDAKTRTIVKEIGPFGNMVRPFTFNGKQTLLFANINDFLGFEVADLKTGAILHHVEVPGVTAGKSPTHGIPSHGIAMTQDETEIWIADNANNFLRIFDATVMPPVLKTSVKVRDEPGWITFGIDGKLAYPSTGDVVDVRTKQIVATLQDENGANAESEKMLEIDFAGGKPAVAGDQFGKGKKR
;
A
#
# COMPACT_ATOMS: atom_id res chain seq x y z
N MET A 1 -60.26 74.60 -27.84
CA MET A 1 -58.80 74.55 -27.46
C MET A 1 -58.64 73.56 -26.31
N THR A 2 -58.30 72.32 -26.64
CA THR A 2 -58.32 71.20 -25.70
C THR A 2 -56.87 70.65 -25.54
N ILE A 3 -56.30 70.79 -24.33
CA ILE A 3 -54.95 70.37 -24.00
C ILE A 3 -55.01 68.94 -23.54
N ARG A 4 -54.37 67.99 -24.30
CA ARG A 4 -54.18 66.56 -23.92
C ARG A 4 -52.95 66.45 -23.03
N ARG A 5 -53.12 65.91 -21.82
CA ARG A 5 -52.06 65.55 -20.93
C ARG A 5 -51.59 64.10 -21.30
N LEU A 6 -50.28 63.98 -21.63
CA LEU A 6 -49.63 62.66 -21.74
C LEU A 6 -49.17 62.26 -20.33
N LEU A 7 -49.63 61.07 -19.90
CA LEU A 7 -49.03 60.37 -18.74
C LEU A 7 -47.93 59.47 -19.24
N CYS A 8 -46.69 59.72 -18.80
CA CYS A 8 -45.59 58.79 -18.93
C CYS A 8 -45.58 57.81 -17.72
N SER A 9 -45.90 56.55 -18.00
CA SER A 9 -45.74 55.47 -17.02
C SER A 9 -44.28 54.97 -17.05
N ALA A 10 -43.52 55.21 -16.00
CA ALA A 10 -42.17 54.63 -15.83
C ALA A 10 -42.32 53.20 -15.26
N LEU A 11 -41.95 52.19 -16.06
CA LEU A 11 -41.79 50.82 -15.60
C LEU A 11 -40.41 50.71 -14.91
N MET A 12 -40.39 50.48 -13.59
CA MET A 12 -39.18 50.06 -12.88
C MET A 12 -39.04 48.55 -13.06
N LEU A 13 -38.00 48.14 -13.82
CA LEU A 13 -37.53 46.74 -13.79
C LEU A 13 -36.68 46.54 -12.51
N ALA A 14 -37.18 45.74 -11.57
CA ALA A 14 -36.41 45.23 -10.45
C ALA A 14 -35.55 44.07 -10.96
N ALA A 15 -34.25 44.29 -11.13
CA ALA A 15 -33.31 43.23 -11.38
C ALA A 15 -33.04 42.47 -10.06
N ALA A 16 -33.63 41.28 -9.91
CA ALA A 16 -33.27 40.36 -8.83
C ALA A 16 -31.85 39.80 -9.10
N ALA A 17 -30.86 40.28 -8.38
CA ALA A 17 -29.54 39.70 -8.35
C ALA A 17 -29.64 38.36 -7.62
N LEU A 18 -29.64 37.26 -8.35
CA LEU A 18 -29.40 35.91 -7.80
C LEU A 18 -27.97 35.87 -7.25
N ALA A 19 -27.84 35.98 -5.93
CA ALA A 19 -26.60 35.71 -5.23
C ALA A 19 -26.28 34.21 -5.43
N VAL A 20 -25.33 33.95 -6.32
CA VAL A 20 -24.71 32.61 -6.42
C VAL A 20 -23.88 32.44 -5.15
N THR A 21 -24.41 31.78 -4.16
CA THR A 21 -23.62 31.30 -3.03
C THR A 21 -22.53 30.38 -3.58
N PRO A 22 -21.24 30.64 -3.29
CA PRO A 22 -20.21 29.70 -3.68
C PRO A 22 -20.53 28.37 -3.01
N THR A 23 -20.68 27.32 -3.81
CA THR A 23 -20.71 25.94 -3.32
C THR A 23 -19.46 25.77 -2.49
N GLN A 24 -19.59 25.63 -1.16
CA GLN A 24 -18.48 25.20 -0.31
C GLN A 24 -17.97 23.89 -0.92
N GLY A 25 -16.74 23.91 -1.42
CA GLY A 25 -16.09 22.71 -1.89
C GLY A 25 -16.20 21.68 -0.78
N GLN A 26 -16.67 20.49 -1.10
CA GLN A 26 -16.83 19.40 -0.12
C GLN A 26 -15.48 19.22 0.57
N GLN A 27 -15.44 19.46 1.89
CA GLN A 27 -14.22 19.34 2.69
C GLN A 27 -13.75 17.88 2.61
N THR A 28 -12.54 17.67 2.12
CA THR A 28 -11.89 16.36 2.12
C THR A 28 -11.32 16.12 3.50
N GLN A 29 -11.58 14.95 4.06
CA GLN A 29 -11.00 14.44 5.29
C GLN A 29 -10.06 13.29 4.92
N ARG A 30 -8.83 13.30 5.44
CA ARG A 30 -7.81 12.32 5.10
C ARG A 30 -7.52 11.42 6.30
N PHE A 31 -7.61 10.13 6.11
CA PHE A 31 -7.36 9.16 7.17
C PHE A 31 -6.31 8.12 6.75
N LEU A 32 -5.36 7.86 7.65
CA LEU A 32 -4.44 6.74 7.52
C LEU A 32 -5.03 5.52 8.22
N TYR A 33 -5.13 4.41 7.51
CA TYR A 33 -5.53 3.11 8.03
C TYR A 33 -4.29 2.24 8.22
N ALA A 34 -4.08 1.74 9.44
CA ALA A 34 -2.97 0.85 9.79
C ALA A 34 -3.52 -0.46 10.38
N ALA A 35 -3.27 -1.57 9.69
CA ALA A 35 -3.78 -2.88 10.11
C ALA A 35 -2.76 -3.62 10.97
N LEU A 36 -3.18 -4.12 12.14
CA LEU A 36 -2.34 -4.73 13.17
C LEU A 36 -2.88 -6.11 13.63
N PRO A 37 -2.00 -7.03 14.08
CA PRO A 37 -0.54 -6.96 14.04
C PRO A 37 -0.02 -7.05 12.62
N GLY A 38 0.75 -6.08 12.19
CA GLY A 38 1.15 -5.88 10.79
C GLY A 38 2.65 -5.85 10.57
N VAL A 39 3.48 -6.19 11.56
CA VAL A 39 4.94 -6.26 11.46
C VAL A 39 5.38 -7.72 11.52
N GLY A 40 6.21 -8.13 10.55
CA GLY A 40 6.82 -9.46 10.50
C GLY A 40 5.82 -10.62 10.53
N GLY A 41 6.18 -11.69 11.22
CA GLY A 41 5.41 -12.94 11.29
C GLY A 41 4.18 -12.94 12.21
N GLY A 42 3.81 -11.80 12.81
CA GLY A 42 2.63 -11.69 13.67
C GLY A 42 2.88 -11.93 15.16
N ASN A 43 4.13 -12.04 15.57
CA ASN A 43 4.48 -12.18 16.99
C ASN A 43 4.59 -10.83 17.72
N ASN A 44 4.50 -9.71 17.00
CA ASN A 44 4.71 -8.37 17.54
C ASN A 44 3.38 -7.66 17.86
N VAL A 45 2.57 -8.28 18.74
CA VAL A 45 1.34 -7.65 19.25
C VAL A 45 1.59 -6.46 20.17
N SER A 46 2.84 -6.22 20.54
CA SER A 46 3.22 -5.06 21.37
C SER A 46 3.12 -3.72 20.65
N TYR A 47 3.02 -3.73 19.32
CA TYR A 47 2.99 -2.51 18.52
C TYR A 47 1.56 -2.01 18.23
N GLY A 48 0.80 -1.68 19.27
CA GLY A 48 -0.55 -1.14 19.14
C GLY A 48 -1.66 -2.19 19.10
N GLY A 49 -1.37 -3.46 19.43
CA GLY A 49 -2.37 -4.53 19.59
C GLY A 49 -2.90 -5.10 18.28
N ALA A 50 -4.21 -5.39 18.21
CA ALA A 50 -4.87 -5.98 17.03
C ALA A 50 -6.05 -5.13 16.58
N GLY A 51 -6.32 -5.12 15.28
CA GLY A 51 -7.39 -4.35 14.62
C GLY A 51 -6.87 -3.41 13.54
N ILE A 52 -7.75 -2.63 12.96
CA ILE A 52 -7.38 -1.62 11.97
C ILE A 52 -7.51 -0.25 12.65
N LEU A 53 -6.37 0.39 12.91
CA LEU A 53 -6.35 1.72 13.51
C LEU A 53 -6.55 2.77 12.44
N VAL A 54 -7.28 3.82 12.78
CA VAL A 54 -7.57 4.95 11.90
C VAL A 54 -7.03 6.22 12.54
N PHE A 55 -6.22 6.98 11.79
CA PHE A 55 -5.59 8.21 12.24
C PHE A 55 -6.02 9.38 11.34
N ASP A 56 -6.31 10.52 11.95
CA ASP A 56 -6.66 11.76 11.25
C ASP A 56 -5.38 12.49 10.80
N ILE A 57 -5.09 12.44 9.50
CA ILE A 57 -3.89 13.04 8.90
C ILE A 57 -3.88 14.55 9.08
N ASP A 58 -5.04 15.18 8.89
CA ASP A 58 -5.16 16.64 8.89
C ASP A 58 -5.03 17.27 10.28
N HIS A 59 -5.18 16.45 11.33
CA HIS A 59 -5.06 16.87 12.73
C HIS A 59 -3.87 16.22 13.46
N GLY A 60 -2.74 16.06 12.76
CA GLY A 60 -1.49 15.59 13.33
C GLY A 60 -1.48 14.09 13.64
N HIS A 61 -2.17 13.30 12.84
CA HIS A 61 -2.26 11.83 12.96
C HIS A 61 -2.83 11.36 14.30
N LYS A 62 -3.79 12.11 14.85
CA LYS A 62 -4.49 11.69 16.06
C LYS A 62 -5.26 10.40 15.81
N PHE A 63 -5.20 9.49 16.77
CA PHE A 63 -6.04 8.31 16.78
C PHE A 63 -7.52 8.69 16.75
N VAL A 64 -8.29 8.05 15.87
CA VAL A 64 -9.72 8.28 15.68
C VAL A 64 -10.53 7.10 16.20
N LYS A 65 -10.20 5.90 15.75
CA LYS A 65 -10.93 4.67 16.10
C LYS A 65 -10.10 3.44 15.79
N ARG A 66 -10.53 2.31 16.36
CA ARG A 66 -10.08 0.96 16.04
C ARG A 66 -11.23 0.16 15.46
N VAL A 67 -11.09 -0.32 14.23
CA VAL A 67 -12.01 -1.28 13.64
C VAL A 67 -11.56 -2.69 14.06
N ALA A 68 -12.45 -3.41 14.72
CA ALA A 68 -12.14 -4.74 15.23
C ALA A 68 -12.03 -5.76 14.08
N MET A 69 -11.01 -6.61 14.12
CA MET A 69 -10.98 -7.81 13.28
C MET A 69 -12.04 -8.80 13.78
N PRO A 70 -12.65 -9.60 12.89
CA PRO A 70 -13.52 -10.68 13.29
C PRO A 70 -12.79 -11.67 14.21
N THR A 71 -13.55 -12.47 14.97
CA THR A 71 -13.00 -13.50 15.86
C THR A 71 -11.94 -14.33 15.11
N ALA A 72 -10.78 -14.51 15.74
CA ALA A 72 -9.67 -15.23 15.15
C ALA A 72 -10.09 -16.65 14.75
N LEU A 73 -9.76 -17.06 13.53
CA LEU A 73 -10.01 -18.41 13.06
C LEU A 73 -9.06 -19.40 13.73
N PRO A 74 -9.46 -20.68 13.86
CA PRO A 74 -8.58 -21.73 14.37
C PRO A 74 -7.26 -21.80 13.58
N LEU A 75 -6.22 -22.26 14.27
CA LEU A 75 -4.93 -22.54 13.62
C LEU A 75 -5.12 -23.51 12.47
N PRO A 76 -4.59 -23.22 11.27
CA PRO A 76 -4.54 -24.21 10.22
C PRO A 76 -3.57 -25.34 10.61
N PRO A 77 -3.75 -26.54 10.04
CA PRO A 77 -2.78 -27.62 10.23
C PRO A 77 -1.38 -27.20 9.83
N SER A 78 -0.36 -27.68 10.55
CA SER A 78 1.02 -27.47 10.15
C SER A 78 1.29 -28.27 8.87
N THR A 79 1.45 -27.57 7.75
CA THR A 79 1.93 -28.19 6.51
C THR A 79 3.44 -28.00 6.43
N ASN A 80 4.19 -29.02 6.04
CA ASN A 80 5.65 -29.00 5.86
C ASN A 80 6.49 -28.78 7.13
N GLY A 81 5.96 -29.12 8.32
CA GLY A 81 6.69 -29.05 9.59
C GLY A 81 7.08 -27.65 10.04
N ARG A 82 6.63 -26.60 9.36
CA ARG A 82 6.87 -25.21 9.78
C ARG A 82 5.88 -24.81 10.87
N PRO A 83 6.35 -24.17 11.97
CA PRO A 83 5.44 -23.63 12.97
C PRO A 83 4.45 -22.67 12.34
N VAL A 84 3.18 -22.81 12.67
CA VAL A 84 2.14 -21.81 12.32
C VAL A 84 2.07 -20.81 13.46
N SER A 85 2.11 -19.52 13.16
CA SER A 85 1.96 -18.48 14.18
C SER A 85 0.65 -18.70 14.97
N PRO A 86 0.69 -18.70 16.30
CA PRO A 86 -0.50 -18.83 17.13
C PRO A 86 -1.48 -17.67 16.95
N GLN A 87 -0.98 -16.54 16.46
CA GLN A 87 -1.79 -15.35 16.21
C GLN A 87 -2.18 -15.22 14.75
N GLU A 88 -3.39 -14.69 14.52
CA GLU A 88 -3.79 -14.23 13.21
C GLU A 88 -3.09 -12.89 12.92
N ALA A 89 -2.17 -12.90 11.96
CA ALA A 89 -1.38 -11.75 11.57
C ALA A 89 -1.91 -11.16 10.27
N ILE A 90 -1.99 -9.83 10.22
CA ILE A 90 -2.30 -9.11 9.00
C ILE A 90 -1.11 -9.22 8.03
N LYS A 91 -1.41 -9.53 6.78
CA LYS A 91 -0.43 -9.75 5.72
C LYS A 91 -0.50 -8.70 4.61
N GLY A 92 -1.67 -8.12 4.38
CA GLY A 92 -1.86 -7.08 3.38
C GLY A 92 -3.11 -6.27 3.63
N ILE A 93 -3.17 -5.09 3.01
CA ILE A 93 -4.30 -4.17 3.04
C ILE A 93 -4.51 -3.56 1.66
N ALA A 94 -5.75 -3.41 1.23
CA ALA A 94 -6.12 -2.72 0.00
C ALA A 94 -7.48 -2.05 0.19
N ALA A 95 -7.75 -0.97 -0.55
CA ALA A 95 -9.03 -0.29 -0.45
C ALA A 95 -9.46 0.31 -1.80
N HIS A 96 -10.77 0.53 -1.95
CA HIS A 96 -11.34 1.23 -3.10
C HIS A 96 -12.42 2.22 -2.63
N GLY A 97 -12.13 3.50 -2.74
CA GLY A 97 -13.02 4.58 -2.31
C GLY A 97 -14.42 4.49 -2.93
N PRO A 98 -14.56 4.45 -4.27
CA PRO A 98 -15.87 4.44 -4.94
C PRO A 98 -16.78 3.27 -4.53
N THR A 99 -16.24 2.08 -4.26
CA THR A 99 -17.03 0.94 -3.76
C THR A 99 -17.17 0.94 -2.25
N ALA A 100 -16.52 1.87 -1.55
CA ALA A 100 -16.45 1.96 -0.08
C ALA A 100 -16.03 0.64 0.57
N ARG A 101 -14.96 0.01 0.06
CA ARG A 101 -14.45 -1.27 0.56
C ARG A 101 -13.01 -1.17 1.01
N LEU A 102 -12.73 -1.81 2.14
CA LEU A 102 -11.41 -2.09 2.66
C LEU A 102 -11.23 -3.61 2.72
N TYR A 103 -10.09 -4.08 2.25
CA TYR A 103 -9.73 -5.50 2.25
C TYR A 103 -8.49 -5.71 3.09
N VAL A 104 -8.51 -6.76 3.89
CA VAL A 104 -7.37 -7.16 4.73
C VAL A 104 -7.12 -8.65 4.50
N SER A 105 -5.90 -8.98 4.13
CA SER A 105 -5.44 -10.37 4.10
C SER A 105 -4.74 -10.73 5.41
N THR A 106 -4.87 -11.96 5.82
CA THR A 106 -4.22 -12.52 6.99
C THR A 106 -3.59 -13.87 6.67
N ASN A 107 -2.79 -14.37 7.58
CA ASN A 107 -2.30 -15.75 7.52
C ASN A 107 -3.41 -16.80 7.70
N ARG A 108 -4.69 -16.44 7.55
CA ARG A 108 -5.85 -17.34 7.69
C ARG A 108 -7.01 -17.07 6.74
N ARG A 109 -7.18 -15.83 6.27
CA ARG A 109 -8.33 -15.42 5.44
C ARG A 109 -8.05 -14.11 4.71
N VAL A 110 -8.95 -13.75 3.81
CA VAL A 110 -9.18 -12.39 3.34
C VAL A 110 -10.52 -11.92 3.88
N ALA A 111 -10.58 -10.71 4.41
CA ALA A 111 -11.78 -10.08 4.94
C ALA A 111 -12.03 -8.75 4.24
N ALA A 112 -13.28 -8.44 3.91
CA ALA A 112 -13.72 -7.16 3.35
C ALA A 112 -14.62 -6.43 4.32
N PHE A 113 -14.35 -5.15 4.52
CA PHE A 113 -15.09 -4.26 5.40
C PHE A 113 -15.77 -3.15 4.59
N ASP A 114 -16.91 -2.70 5.07
CA ASP A 114 -17.56 -1.49 4.57
C ASP A 114 -16.95 -0.25 5.26
N LEU A 115 -16.35 0.66 4.47
CA LEU A 115 -15.69 1.87 4.96
C LEU A 115 -16.64 2.90 5.58
N LYS A 116 -17.96 2.78 5.40
CA LYS A 116 -18.95 3.71 5.95
C LYS A 116 -19.41 3.27 7.33
N THR A 117 -19.48 1.96 7.55
CA THR A 117 -20.04 1.36 8.77
C THR A 117 -19.01 0.61 9.61
N ASP A 118 -17.78 0.42 9.09
CA ASP A 118 -16.70 -0.39 9.68
C ASP A 118 -17.09 -1.86 9.93
N THR A 119 -18.11 -2.35 9.24
CA THR A 119 -18.62 -3.71 9.44
C THR A 119 -18.03 -4.69 8.43
N LEU A 120 -17.86 -5.93 8.87
CA LEU A 120 -17.48 -7.03 8.00
C LEU A 120 -18.58 -7.25 6.94
N VAL A 121 -18.18 -7.31 5.67
CA VAL A 121 -19.09 -7.59 4.53
C VAL A 121 -18.99 -9.05 4.12
N TRP A 122 -17.79 -9.56 3.99
CA TRP A 122 -17.50 -10.96 3.73
C TRP A 122 -16.10 -11.34 4.23
N GLU A 123 -15.90 -12.62 4.49
CA GLU A 123 -14.60 -13.24 4.69
C GLU A 123 -14.51 -14.54 3.90
N GLN A 124 -13.32 -14.85 3.38
CA GLN A 124 -13.04 -16.06 2.60
C GLN A 124 -11.72 -16.71 3.00
N ARG A 125 -11.73 -18.03 3.03
CA ARG A 125 -10.54 -18.87 3.13
C ARG A 125 -10.41 -19.59 1.80
N TYR A 126 -9.40 -19.23 1.03
CA TYR A 126 -9.14 -19.91 -0.24
C TYR A 126 -8.32 -21.18 -0.04
N GLU A 127 -7.39 -21.14 0.90
CA GLU A 127 -6.58 -22.25 1.36
C GLU A 127 -6.47 -22.21 2.89
N GLU A 128 -5.94 -23.29 3.48
CA GLU A 128 -5.86 -23.43 4.93
C GLU A 128 -4.95 -22.39 5.60
N ARG A 129 -3.93 -21.88 4.90
CA ARG A 129 -2.91 -21.00 5.46
C ARG A 129 -3.11 -19.50 5.18
N GLY A 130 -4.20 -19.11 4.52
CA GLY A 130 -4.49 -17.72 4.18
C GLY A 130 -3.59 -17.16 3.07
N THR A 131 -3.51 -15.84 2.99
CA THR A 131 -2.86 -15.15 1.88
C THR A 131 -1.92 -14.04 2.36
N ASP A 132 -0.89 -13.71 1.58
CA ASP A 132 0.02 -12.61 1.86
C ASP A 132 -0.49 -11.29 1.26
N ARG A 133 0.39 -10.39 0.78
CA ARG A 133 0.04 -9.03 0.33
C ARG A 133 -0.82 -9.04 -0.92
N ILE A 134 -2.09 -8.73 -0.73
CA ILE A 134 -3.10 -8.65 -1.77
C ILE A 134 -2.94 -7.41 -2.64
N ALA A 135 -3.40 -7.50 -3.88
CA ALA A 135 -3.58 -6.36 -4.78
C ALA A 135 -5.01 -6.30 -5.30
N LEU A 136 -5.57 -5.09 -5.31
CA LEU A 136 -6.89 -4.80 -5.85
C LEU A 136 -6.75 -4.11 -7.20
N SER A 137 -7.59 -4.50 -8.17
CA SER A 137 -7.64 -3.80 -9.45
C SER A 137 -8.06 -2.34 -9.28
N PRO A 138 -7.57 -1.41 -10.12
CA PRO A 138 -7.90 0.02 -10.01
C PRO A 138 -9.40 0.33 -10.12
N ASP A 139 -10.19 -0.55 -10.74
CA ASP A 139 -11.65 -0.44 -10.83
C ASP A 139 -12.39 -1.05 -9.62
N GLY A 140 -11.65 -1.64 -8.67
CA GLY A 140 -12.19 -2.22 -7.46
C GLY A 140 -12.96 -3.53 -7.65
N THR A 141 -12.79 -4.24 -8.78
CA THR A 141 -13.59 -5.42 -9.11
C THR A 141 -12.88 -6.76 -8.84
N THR A 142 -11.55 -6.78 -8.90
CA THR A 142 -10.76 -8.02 -8.84
C THR A 142 -9.66 -7.94 -7.79
N LEU A 143 -9.58 -8.97 -6.94
CA LEU A 143 -8.49 -9.18 -5.98
C LEU A 143 -7.54 -10.26 -6.48
N TYR A 144 -6.26 -10.01 -6.35
CA TYR A 144 -5.20 -11.01 -6.46
C TYR A 144 -4.60 -11.23 -5.07
N ALA A 145 -4.56 -12.48 -4.63
CA ALA A 145 -4.12 -12.86 -3.29
C ALA A 145 -3.10 -14.00 -3.37
N PRO A 146 -1.84 -13.76 -2.96
CA PRO A 146 -0.79 -14.79 -2.94
C PRO A 146 -1.04 -15.77 -1.80
N GLU A 147 -1.07 -17.06 -2.09
CA GLU A 147 -1.32 -18.11 -1.11
C GLU A 147 -0.08 -18.42 -0.26
N LEU A 148 -0.26 -18.48 1.06
CA LEU A 148 0.83 -18.82 1.99
C LEU A 148 1.14 -20.34 2.07
N GLY A 149 0.24 -21.17 1.57
CA GLY A 149 0.33 -22.63 1.65
C GLY A 149 0.62 -23.34 0.33
N ALA A 150 0.51 -22.64 -0.80
CA ALA A 150 0.62 -23.22 -2.13
C ALA A 150 1.30 -22.24 -3.11
N PRO A 151 1.99 -22.75 -4.15
CA PRO A 151 2.72 -21.93 -5.12
C PRO A 151 1.76 -21.33 -6.16
N LYS A 152 0.75 -20.59 -5.71
CA LYS A 152 -0.29 -20.01 -6.57
C LYS A 152 -0.84 -18.71 -6.04
N TRP A 153 -1.44 -17.94 -6.92
CA TRP A 153 -2.25 -16.75 -6.62
C TRP A 153 -3.72 -17.06 -6.83
N VAL A 154 -4.55 -16.70 -5.87
CA VAL A 154 -5.99 -16.63 -6.02
C VAL A 154 -6.36 -15.35 -6.76
N VAL A 155 -7.28 -15.46 -7.71
CA VAL A 155 -7.98 -14.35 -8.35
C VAL A 155 -9.44 -14.42 -7.92
N ALA A 156 -9.94 -13.38 -7.25
CA ALA A 156 -11.26 -13.38 -6.66
C ALA A 156 -12.08 -12.15 -7.07
N ASP A 157 -13.40 -12.30 -7.08
CA ASP A 157 -14.34 -11.21 -7.19
C ASP A 157 -14.28 -10.35 -5.92
N ALA A 158 -13.91 -9.09 -6.05
CA ALA A 158 -13.71 -8.21 -4.90
C ALA A 158 -15.02 -7.89 -4.15
N LYS A 159 -16.18 -7.93 -4.82
CA LYS A 159 -17.48 -7.64 -4.20
C LYS A 159 -17.94 -8.75 -3.27
N THR A 160 -17.66 -10.01 -3.63
CA THR A 160 -18.23 -11.19 -2.95
C THR A 160 -17.17 -12.09 -2.29
N GLY A 161 -15.90 -11.93 -2.66
CA GLY A 161 -14.83 -12.85 -2.27
C GLY A 161 -14.84 -14.16 -3.04
N ALA A 162 -15.73 -14.36 -4.01
CA ALA A 162 -15.83 -15.62 -4.74
C ALA A 162 -14.59 -15.87 -5.60
N LEU A 163 -14.08 -17.10 -5.56
CA LEU A 163 -12.96 -17.52 -6.39
C LEU A 163 -13.35 -17.44 -7.87
N ILE A 164 -12.53 -16.75 -8.66
CA ILE A 164 -12.67 -16.72 -10.13
C ILE A 164 -11.75 -17.77 -10.76
N THR A 165 -10.48 -17.76 -10.38
CA THR A 165 -9.45 -18.70 -10.87
C THR A 165 -8.22 -18.67 -9.98
N THR A 166 -7.26 -19.54 -10.26
CA THR A 166 -5.91 -19.50 -9.68
C THR A 166 -4.86 -19.39 -10.79
N ILE A 167 -3.69 -18.84 -10.44
CA ILE A 167 -2.54 -18.74 -11.33
C ILE A 167 -1.35 -19.36 -10.61
N ASP A 168 -0.83 -20.45 -11.16
CA ASP A 168 0.31 -21.16 -10.58
C ASP A 168 1.63 -20.47 -10.97
N LYS A 169 2.53 -20.35 -9.99
CA LYS A 169 3.91 -19.92 -10.18
C LYS A 169 4.81 -20.60 -9.13
N PRO A 170 5.94 -21.18 -9.54
CA PRO A 170 6.88 -21.78 -8.59
C PRO A 170 7.37 -20.76 -7.54
N GLY A 171 7.64 -21.24 -6.33
CA GLY A 171 8.08 -20.45 -5.18
C GLY A 171 6.99 -20.28 -4.13
N ASN A 172 7.27 -19.44 -3.13
CA ASN A 172 6.30 -19.07 -2.10
C ASN A 172 5.71 -17.71 -2.47
N PRO A 173 4.46 -17.61 -2.86
CA PRO A 173 3.79 -16.35 -3.19
C PRO A 173 3.91 -15.33 -2.06
N HIS A 174 4.25 -14.08 -2.40
CA HIS A 174 4.50 -13.07 -1.38
C HIS A 174 3.89 -11.71 -1.76
N ASN A 175 4.58 -10.87 -2.55
CA ASN A 175 4.06 -9.55 -2.92
C ASN A 175 3.33 -9.57 -4.26
N THR A 176 2.26 -8.80 -4.33
CA THR A 176 1.44 -8.64 -5.53
C THR A 176 1.13 -7.16 -5.74
N GLN A 177 1.39 -6.63 -6.93
CA GLN A 177 1.09 -5.25 -7.26
C GLN A 177 0.38 -5.13 -8.60
N TYR A 178 -0.70 -4.34 -8.65
CA TYR A 178 -1.32 -3.91 -9.89
C TYR A 178 -0.60 -2.70 -10.48
N SER A 179 -0.52 -2.63 -11.81
CA SER A 179 -0.23 -1.37 -12.49
C SER A 179 -1.42 -0.40 -12.37
N ASP A 180 -1.14 0.90 -12.33
CA ASP A 180 -2.18 1.92 -12.18
C ASP A 180 -3.14 2.00 -13.37
N ASP A 181 -2.73 1.52 -14.55
CA ASP A 181 -3.57 1.40 -15.74
C ASP A 181 -4.43 0.12 -15.76
N GLY A 182 -4.25 -0.76 -14.75
CA GLY A 182 -4.99 -2.01 -14.61
C GLY A 182 -4.65 -3.09 -15.63
N THR A 183 -3.62 -2.90 -16.46
CA THR A 183 -3.30 -3.85 -17.55
C THR A 183 -2.41 -5.00 -17.12
N ARG A 184 -1.62 -4.82 -16.04
CA ARG A 184 -0.62 -5.79 -15.55
C ARG A 184 -0.74 -6.01 -14.06
N VAL A 185 -0.39 -7.23 -13.64
CA VAL A 185 -0.16 -7.59 -12.25
C VAL A 185 1.23 -8.20 -12.14
N TYR A 186 1.97 -7.77 -11.13
CA TYR A 186 3.33 -8.21 -10.87
C TYR A 186 3.35 -9.16 -9.68
N PHE A 187 3.91 -10.35 -9.86
CA PHE A 187 4.03 -11.40 -8.85
C PHE A 187 5.47 -11.56 -8.41
N GLU A 188 5.69 -11.40 -7.13
CA GLU A 188 6.95 -11.77 -6.49
C GLU A 188 6.73 -13.02 -5.63
N ALA A 189 7.65 -13.98 -5.75
CA ALA A 189 7.65 -15.21 -4.99
C ALA A 189 8.99 -15.42 -4.30
N GLU A 190 8.95 -15.76 -3.04
CA GLU A 190 10.11 -16.17 -2.26
C GLU A 190 10.55 -17.62 -2.60
N GLY A 191 11.68 -18.03 -2.05
CA GLY A 191 12.24 -19.38 -2.22
C GLY A 191 13.42 -19.39 -3.19
N ASN A 192 13.59 -20.47 -3.93
CA ASN A 192 14.73 -20.61 -4.85
C ASN A 192 14.53 -19.88 -6.20
N THR A 193 13.42 -19.15 -6.35
CA THR A 193 13.16 -18.35 -7.54
C THR A 193 13.89 -17.01 -7.44
N ARG A 194 14.58 -16.65 -8.50
CA ARG A 194 15.20 -15.32 -8.64
C ARG A 194 14.55 -14.55 -9.78
N THR A 195 13.26 -14.81 -10.00
CA THR A 195 12.48 -14.16 -11.04
C THR A 195 11.17 -13.63 -10.49
N MET A 196 10.68 -12.58 -11.12
CA MET A 196 9.34 -12.05 -10.94
C MET A 196 8.52 -12.30 -12.20
N SER A 197 7.20 -12.48 -12.06
CA SER A 197 6.31 -12.67 -13.20
C SER A 197 5.47 -11.43 -13.46
N VAL A 198 5.26 -11.14 -14.74
CA VAL A 198 4.26 -10.18 -15.21
C VAL A 198 3.05 -10.94 -15.73
N VAL A 199 1.89 -10.62 -15.18
CA VAL A 199 0.61 -11.22 -15.55
C VAL A 199 -0.20 -10.21 -16.35
N ASP A 200 -0.79 -10.65 -17.45
CA ASP A 200 -1.81 -9.88 -18.15
C ASP A 200 -3.11 -9.93 -17.34
N ALA A 201 -3.58 -8.78 -16.86
CA ALA A 201 -4.72 -8.72 -15.95
C ALA A 201 -6.04 -9.17 -16.60
N LYS A 202 -6.18 -9.01 -17.92
CA LYS A 202 -7.39 -9.40 -18.67
C LYS A 202 -7.45 -10.90 -18.91
N THR A 203 -6.35 -11.50 -19.38
CA THR A 203 -6.28 -12.94 -19.67
C THR A 203 -5.95 -13.78 -18.45
N ARG A 204 -5.40 -13.16 -17.39
CA ARG A 204 -4.96 -13.82 -16.15
C ARG A 204 -3.88 -14.87 -16.41
N THR A 205 -2.97 -14.57 -17.34
CA THR A 205 -1.87 -15.46 -17.71
C THR A 205 -0.54 -14.76 -17.49
N ILE A 206 0.48 -15.52 -17.08
CA ILE A 206 1.86 -15.03 -17.02
C ILE A 206 2.34 -14.81 -18.46
N VAL A 207 2.75 -13.58 -18.75
CA VAL A 207 3.18 -13.16 -20.09
C VAL A 207 4.67 -12.88 -20.17
N LYS A 208 5.35 -12.77 -19.02
CA LYS A 208 6.79 -12.48 -18.95
C LYS A 208 7.38 -12.86 -17.60
N GLU A 209 8.65 -13.26 -17.61
CA GLU A 209 9.50 -13.32 -16.43
C GLU A 209 10.55 -12.21 -16.48
N ILE A 210 10.89 -11.67 -15.31
CA ILE A 210 11.90 -10.63 -15.09
C ILE A 210 13.01 -11.25 -14.24
N GLY A 211 14.26 -11.05 -14.61
CA GLY A 211 15.43 -11.60 -13.94
C GLY A 211 16.30 -12.46 -14.88
N PRO A 212 17.20 -13.30 -14.33
CA PRO A 212 17.33 -13.61 -12.91
C PRO A 212 17.97 -12.47 -12.12
N PHE A 213 17.41 -12.18 -10.95
CA PHE A 213 18.01 -11.29 -9.95
C PHE A 213 19.23 -11.95 -9.28
N GLY A 214 20.09 -11.14 -8.65
CA GLY A 214 21.28 -11.62 -7.96
C GLY A 214 20.99 -12.57 -6.80
N ASN A 215 19.85 -12.41 -6.14
CA ASN A 215 19.37 -13.29 -5.08
C ASN A 215 17.83 -13.35 -5.09
N MET A 216 17.22 -14.03 -4.11
CA MET A 216 15.78 -14.09 -3.91
C MET A 216 15.21 -12.67 -3.81
N VAL A 217 14.19 -12.39 -4.61
CA VAL A 217 13.53 -11.09 -4.66
C VAL A 217 12.76 -10.86 -3.36
N ARG A 218 12.79 -9.63 -2.92
CA ARG A 218 12.01 -9.07 -1.82
C ARG A 218 11.06 -7.99 -2.35
N PRO A 219 10.43 -7.18 -1.51
CA PRO A 219 9.55 -6.13 -1.99
C PRO A 219 10.15 -5.32 -3.14
N PHE A 220 9.28 -4.87 -4.00
CA PHE A 220 9.64 -4.18 -5.23
C PHE A 220 8.72 -2.98 -5.48
N THR A 221 9.14 -2.09 -6.36
CA THR A 221 8.34 -0.99 -6.90
C THR A 221 8.68 -0.80 -8.38
N PHE A 222 7.88 -0.02 -9.09
CA PHE A 222 8.11 0.30 -10.50
C PHE A 222 7.65 1.72 -10.83
N ASN A 223 8.17 2.27 -11.93
CA ASN A 223 7.76 3.57 -12.43
C ASN A 223 6.39 3.50 -13.12
N GLY A 224 5.67 4.63 -13.19
CA GLY A 224 4.31 4.71 -13.72
C GLY A 224 4.19 4.31 -15.20
N LYS A 225 5.26 4.51 -15.98
CA LYS A 225 5.33 4.04 -17.39
C LYS A 225 5.55 2.54 -17.51
N GLN A 226 5.77 1.82 -16.42
CA GLN A 226 6.05 0.39 -16.40
C GLN A 226 7.24 0.02 -17.31
N THR A 227 8.31 0.82 -17.26
CA THR A 227 9.54 0.57 -18.02
C THR A 227 10.67 0.08 -17.13
N LEU A 228 10.69 0.48 -15.85
CA LEU A 228 11.70 0.11 -14.86
C LEU A 228 11.05 -0.47 -13.62
N LEU A 229 11.68 -1.49 -13.06
CA LEU A 229 11.34 -2.12 -11.79
C LEU A 229 12.57 -2.04 -10.88
N PHE A 230 12.34 -1.81 -9.60
CA PHE A 230 13.34 -1.71 -8.54
C PHE A 230 12.96 -2.72 -7.46
N ALA A 231 13.87 -3.63 -7.11
CA ALA A 231 13.59 -4.70 -6.18
C ALA A 231 14.69 -4.88 -5.14
N ASN A 232 14.32 -4.96 -3.87
CA ASN A 232 15.23 -5.50 -2.85
C ASN A 232 15.50 -6.98 -3.13
N ILE A 233 16.67 -7.44 -2.76
CA ILE A 233 17.06 -8.85 -2.83
C ILE A 233 17.69 -9.29 -1.50
N ASN A 234 17.66 -10.59 -1.22
CA ASN A 234 18.23 -11.13 0.00
C ASN A 234 19.73 -10.87 0.09
N ASP A 235 20.21 -10.76 1.34
CA ASP A 235 21.62 -10.61 1.71
C ASP A 235 22.30 -9.38 1.08
N PHE A 236 21.51 -8.37 0.68
CA PHE A 236 21.98 -7.17 0.04
C PHE A 236 21.32 -5.91 0.62
N LEU A 237 22.13 -4.95 1.06
CA LEU A 237 21.64 -3.65 1.48
C LEU A 237 21.63 -2.70 0.28
N GLY A 238 20.53 -2.67 -0.41
CA GLY A 238 20.34 -1.96 -1.68
C GLY A 238 19.19 -2.55 -2.48
N PHE A 239 19.25 -2.39 -3.79
CA PHE A 239 18.24 -2.91 -4.72
C PHE A 239 18.81 -3.15 -6.10
N GLU A 240 18.15 -3.97 -6.89
CA GLU A 240 18.42 -4.13 -8.32
C GLU A 240 17.39 -3.41 -9.18
N VAL A 241 17.84 -2.93 -10.32
CA VAL A 241 17.03 -2.26 -11.33
C VAL A 241 16.86 -3.19 -12.51
N ALA A 242 15.62 -3.43 -12.92
CA ALA A 242 15.29 -4.26 -14.08
C ALA A 242 14.55 -3.45 -15.16
N ASP A 243 14.82 -3.77 -16.41
CA ASP A 243 14.06 -3.30 -17.57
C ASP A 243 12.81 -4.16 -17.75
N LEU A 244 11.64 -3.56 -17.59
CA LEU A 244 10.36 -4.26 -17.72
C LEU A 244 10.03 -4.67 -19.16
N LYS A 245 10.67 -4.07 -20.17
CA LYS A 245 10.46 -4.44 -21.56
C LYS A 245 11.24 -5.69 -21.94
N THR A 246 12.49 -5.81 -21.49
CA THR A 246 13.37 -6.97 -21.82
C THR A 246 13.35 -8.05 -20.76
N GLY A 247 13.08 -7.69 -19.50
CA GLY A 247 13.19 -8.53 -18.33
C GLY A 247 14.62 -8.59 -17.74
N ALA A 248 15.58 -7.89 -18.35
CA ALA A 248 16.98 -7.93 -17.95
C ALA A 248 17.26 -7.05 -16.72
N ILE A 249 18.18 -7.51 -15.85
CA ILE A 249 18.73 -6.70 -14.78
C ILE A 249 19.73 -5.70 -15.38
N LEU A 250 19.52 -4.42 -15.09
CA LEU A 250 20.34 -3.31 -15.60
C LEU A 250 21.42 -2.89 -14.60
N HIS A 251 21.07 -2.80 -13.32
CA HIS A 251 21.95 -2.27 -12.30
C HIS A 251 21.77 -2.98 -10.97
N HIS A 252 22.85 -3.03 -10.20
CA HIS A 252 22.92 -3.47 -8.82
C HIS A 252 23.37 -2.26 -8.00
N VAL A 253 22.48 -1.71 -7.15
CA VAL A 253 22.66 -0.43 -6.46
C VAL A 253 22.79 -0.67 -4.97
N GLU A 254 24.00 -0.47 -4.43
CA GLU A 254 24.34 -0.67 -3.02
C GLU A 254 24.23 0.63 -2.22
N VAL A 255 23.94 0.54 -0.93
CA VAL A 255 24.09 1.66 0.01
C VAL A 255 25.57 1.83 0.34
N PRO A 256 26.24 2.90 -0.11
CA PRO A 256 27.68 3.05 0.04
C PRO A 256 28.08 3.29 1.49
N GLY A 257 29.20 2.67 1.92
CA GLY A 257 29.84 2.94 3.21
C GLY A 257 29.06 2.45 4.43
N VAL A 258 28.07 1.57 4.24
CA VAL A 258 27.28 0.99 5.34
C VAL A 258 27.43 -0.52 5.33
N THR A 259 27.70 -1.09 6.51
CA THR A 259 27.73 -2.54 6.65
C THR A 259 26.32 -3.11 6.64
N ALA A 260 26.08 -4.03 5.73
CA ALA A 260 24.84 -4.79 5.71
C ALA A 260 24.71 -5.65 6.97
N GLY A 261 23.62 -5.48 7.71
CA GLY A 261 23.27 -6.29 8.88
C GLY A 261 22.11 -7.22 8.57
N LYS A 262 21.73 -8.03 9.56
CA LYS A 262 20.47 -8.80 9.54
C LYS A 262 19.54 -8.25 10.61
N SER A 263 18.32 -7.95 10.22
CA SER A 263 17.35 -7.49 11.20
C SER A 263 16.78 -8.67 12.01
N PRO A 264 16.42 -8.45 13.28
CA PRO A 264 15.76 -9.47 14.09
C PRO A 264 14.41 -9.95 13.49
N THR A 265 13.64 -9.04 12.91
CA THR A 265 12.29 -9.32 12.41
C THR A 265 12.29 -10.02 11.05
N HIS A 266 13.08 -9.51 10.09
CA HIS A 266 13.07 -10.00 8.71
C HIS A 266 14.26 -10.89 8.35
N GLY A 267 15.32 -10.87 9.16
CA GLY A 267 16.53 -11.67 8.93
C GLY A 267 17.36 -11.26 7.71
N ILE A 268 17.07 -10.10 7.10
CA ILE A 268 17.69 -9.56 5.89
C ILE A 268 18.04 -8.09 6.06
N PRO A 269 19.02 -7.55 5.29
CA PRO A 269 19.47 -6.18 5.43
C PRO A 269 18.42 -5.13 5.03
N SER A 270 17.68 -5.38 3.95
CA SER A 270 16.70 -4.45 3.39
C SER A 270 15.38 -5.16 3.09
N HIS A 271 14.31 -4.65 3.68
CA HIS A 271 12.94 -5.09 3.43
C HIS A 271 12.05 -3.85 3.33
N GLY A 272 11.40 -3.68 2.22
CA GLY A 272 10.64 -2.46 1.91
C GLY A 272 11.39 -1.52 0.99
N ILE A 273 10.75 -1.23 -0.14
CA ILE A 273 11.19 -0.29 -1.16
C ILE A 273 9.98 0.46 -1.69
N ALA A 274 10.13 1.75 -1.92
CA ALA A 274 9.07 2.59 -2.45
C ALA A 274 9.65 3.67 -3.36
N MET A 275 8.92 4.01 -4.42
CA MET A 275 9.22 5.13 -5.31
C MET A 275 8.24 6.27 -5.01
N THR A 276 8.74 7.50 -4.94
CA THR A 276 7.88 8.69 -4.85
C THR A 276 7.00 8.81 -6.09
N GLN A 277 5.80 9.38 -5.95
CA GLN A 277 4.84 9.48 -7.06
C GLN A 277 5.38 10.30 -8.25
N ASP A 278 6.22 11.31 -7.96
CA ASP A 278 6.91 12.12 -8.95
C ASP A 278 8.17 11.46 -9.54
N GLU A 279 8.47 10.22 -9.09
CA GLU A 279 9.59 9.39 -9.57
C GLU A 279 10.96 10.04 -9.43
N THR A 280 11.11 10.96 -8.48
CA THR A 280 12.39 11.62 -8.24
C THR A 280 13.24 10.88 -7.20
N GLU A 281 12.62 10.03 -6.36
CA GLU A 281 13.32 9.33 -5.30
C GLU A 281 12.86 7.87 -5.16
N ILE A 282 13.83 7.00 -4.82
CA ILE A 282 13.60 5.65 -4.32
C ILE A 282 14.01 5.60 -2.87
N TRP A 283 13.13 5.11 -2.03
CA TRP A 283 13.34 4.95 -0.60
C TRP A 283 13.42 3.46 -0.27
N ILE A 284 14.46 3.04 0.45
CA ILE A 284 14.57 1.66 0.96
C ILE A 284 14.67 1.65 2.48
N ALA A 285 14.13 0.60 3.07
CA ALA A 285 14.22 0.33 4.49
C ALA A 285 15.53 -0.40 4.81
N ASP A 286 16.44 0.25 5.53
CA ASP A 286 17.64 -0.34 6.11
C ASP A 286 17.31 -0.85 7.51
N ASN A 287 16.86 -2.10 7.56
CA ASN A 287 16.24 -2.70 8.74
C ASN A 287 17.21 -2.78 9.92
N ALA A 288 18.45 -3.21 9.66
CA ALA A 288 19.43 -3.48 10.71
C ALA A 288 20.02 -2.19 11.34
N ASN A 289 19.98 -1.07 10.60
CA ASN A 289 20.57 0.18 11.04
C ASN A 289 19.52 1.23 11.44
N ASN A 290 18.23 0.94 11.29
CA ASN A 290 17.10 1.82 11.60
C ASN A 290 17.12 3.11 10.76
N PHE A 291 17.30 2.99 9.44
CA PHE A 291 17.26 4.11 8.52
C PHE A 291 16.35 3.87 7.33
N LEU A 292 15.80 4.94 6.82
CA LEU A 292 15.32 5.02 5.45
C LEU A 292 16.46 5.57 4.60
N ARG A 293 16.90 4.83 3.57
CA ARG A 293 17.93 5.27 2.62
C ARG A 293 17.25 5.80 1.37
N ILE A 294 17.56 7.02 0.99
CA ILE A 294 16.87 7.77 -0.04
C ILE A 294 17.82 8.03 -1.20
N PHE A 295 17.45 7.51 -2.36
CA PHE A 295 18.23 7.60 -3.58
C PHE A 295 17.60 8.61 -4.56
N ASP A 296 18.42 9.35 -5.28
CA ASP A 296 18.02 10.14 -6.43
C ASP A 296 17.74 9.20 -7.60
N ALA A 297 16.48 9.12 -8.01
CA ALA A 297 16.02 8.30 -9.13
C ALA A 297 15.96 9.07 -10.46
N THR A 298 16.35 10.34 -10.47
CA THR A 298 16.44 11.13 -11.71
C THR A 298 17.67 10.80 -12.53
N VAL A 299 18.63 10.09 -11.94
CA VAL A 299 19.83 9.55 -12.59
C VAL A 299 19.82 8.01 -12.59
N MET A 300 20.55 7.42 -13.53
CA MET A 300 20.62 5.97 -13.68
C MET A 300 22.08 5.52 -13.79
N PRO A 301 22.59 4.63 -12.92
CA PRO A 301 21.88 4.05 -11.75
C PRO A 301 21.54 5.12 -10.69
N PRO A 302 20.50 4.89 -9.89
CA PRO A 302 20.16 5.77 -8.78
C PRO A 302 21.31 5.91 -7.77
N VAL A 303 21.51 7.11 -7.19
CA VAL A 303 22.58 7.39 -6.25
C VAL A 303 22.04 7.77 -4.88
N LEU A 304 22.69 7.33 -3.81
CA LEU A 304 22.29 7.69 -2.45
C LEU A 304 22.35 9.21 -2.27
N LYS A 305 21.24 9.82 -1.88
CA LYS A 305 21.08 11.26 -1.67
C LYS A 305 21.15 11.65 -0.20
N THR A 306 20.41 10.91 0.63
CA THR A 306 20.32 11.15 2.07
C THR A 306 19.75 9.94 2.81
N SER A 307 19.69 10.04 4.14
CA SER A 307 19.09 9.01 5.01
C SER A 307 18.32 9.67 6.14
N VAL A 308 17.24 9.03 6.55
CA VAL A 308 16.41 9.44 7.71
C VAL A 308 16.51 8.36 8.77
N LYS A 309 16.95 8.73 9.97
CA LYS A 309 16.94 7.85 11.13
C LYS A 309 15.50 7.71 11.61
N VAL A 310 15.03 6.47 11.78
CA VAL A 310 13.73 6.14 12.33
C VAL A 310 13.87 5.48 13.70
N ARG A 311 12.78 5.40 14.45
CA ARG A 311 12.81 4.99 15.86
C ARG A 311 13.05 3.49 16.09
N ASP A 312 12.72 2.66 15.12
CA ASP A 312 12.86 1.21 15.21
C ASP A 312 13.17 0.61 13.85
N GLU A 313 13.17 -0.70 13.75
CA GLU A 313 13.45 -1.51 12.56
C GLU A 313 12.41 -1.25 11.45
N PRO A 314 12.74 -0.49 10.38
CA PRO A 314 11.79 -0.24 9.31
C PRO A 314 11.70 -1.47 8.39
N GLY A 315 10.49 -1.97 8.15
CA GLY A 315 10.24 -3.10 7.22
C GLY A 315 9.43 -2.71 5.99
N TRP A 316 8.86 -1.50 5.97
CA TRP A 316 8.00 -1.04 4.87
C TRP A 316 7.95 0.47 4.78
N ILE A 317 7.53 0.97 3.60
CA ILE A 317 7.32 2.40 3.35
C ILE A 317 6.08 2.55 2.49
N THR A 318 5.12 3.34 2.96
CA THR A 318 3.91 3.74 2.22
C THR A 318 3.92 5.26 2.06
N PHE A 319 3.45 5.78 0.94
CA PHE A 319 3.26 7.22 0.73
C PHE A 319 1.78 7.60 0.82
N GLY A 320 1.53 8.80 1.33
CA GLY A 320 0.20 9.43 1.27
C GLY A 320 -0.24 9.67 -0.18
N ILE A 321 -1.56 9.85 -0.37
CA ILE A 321 -2.15 10.03 -1.71
C ILE A 321 -1.58 11.26 -2.43
N ASP A 322 -1.27 12.34 -1.69
CA ASP A 322 -0.68 13.55 -2.26
C ASP A 322 0.86 13.52 -2.36
N GLY A 323 1.50 12.42 -1.93
CA GLY A 323 2.94 12.21 -1.95
C GLY A 323 3.74 13.08 -0.98
N LYS A 324 3.09 13.83 -0.07
CA LYS A 324 3.80 14.73 0.87
C LYS A 324 4.30 14.04 2.12
N LEU A 325 3.66 12.97 2.52
CA LEU A 325 3.99 12.20 3.72
C LEU A 325 4.39 10.77 3.36
N ALA A 326 5.39 10.28 4.06
CA ALA A 326 5.80 8.88 4.03
C ALA A 326 5.53 8.23 5.40
N TYR A 327 5.07 7.01 5.37
CA TYR A 327 4.71 6.19 6.52
C TYR A 327 5.60 4.94 6.55
N PRO A 328 6.79 4.99 7.15
CA PRO A 328 7.55 3.79 7.44
C PRO A 328 6.81 2.92 8.46
N SER A 329 7.04 1.61 8.41
CA SER A 329 6.38 0.63 9.29
C SER A 329 6.60 0.89 10.78
N THR A 330 7.61 1.67 11.14
CA THR A 330 7.93 2.08 12.51
C THR A 330 6.89 3.00 13.14
N GLY A 331 5.89 3.46 12.36
CA GLY A 331 4.89 4.42 12.80
C GLY A 331 5.40 5.86 12.92
N ASP A 332 6.62 6.15 12.47
CA ASP A 332 7.05 7.51 12.22
C ASP A 332 6.29 8.08 11.01
N VAL A 333 6.02 9.38 11.01
CA VAL A 333 5.48 10.11 9.86
C VAL A 333 6.54 11.07 9.36
N VAL A 334 6.99 10.89 8.13
CA VAL A 334 8.09 11.66 7.54
C VAL A 334 7.54 12.61 6.48
N ASP A 335 7.86 13.91 6.58
CA ASP A 335 7.63 14.86 5.50
C ASP A 335 8.59 14.56 4.34
N VAL A 336 8.03 14.23 3.16
CA VAL A 336 8.82 13.79 2.01
C VAL A 336 9.75 14.86 1.49
N ARG A 337 9.39 16.14 1.58
CA ARG A 337 10.23 17.26 1.10
C ARG A 337 11.38 17.57 2.07
N THR A 338 11.09 17.65 3.37
CA THR A 338 12.09 18.06 4.38
C THR A 338 12.88 16.93 4.96
N LYS A 339 12.40 15.67 4.80
CA LYS A 339 12.98 14.46 5.39
C LYS A 339 12.97 14.47 6.93
N GLN A 340 12.06 15.24 7.52
CA GLN A 340 11.91 15.34 8.97
C GLN A 340 10.74 14.45 9.44
N ILE A 341 10.90 13.83 10.61
CA ILE A 341 9.79 13.19 11.31
C ILE A 341 8.91 14.28 11.87
N VAL A 342 7.64 14.31 11.47
CA VAL A 342 6.65 15.36 11.82
C VAL A 342 5.58 14.86 12.79
N ALA A 343 5.40 13.55 12.92
CA ALA A 343 4.50 12.91 13.86
C ALA A 343 4.93 11.47 14.13
N THR A 344 4.31 10.84 15.13
CA THR A 344 4.41 9.40 15.40
C THR A 344 3.03 8.84 15.68
N LEU A 345 2.76 7.65 15.15
CA LEU A 345 1.48 6.97 15.34
C LEU A 345 1.42 6.35 16.74
N GLN A 346 0.33 6.61 17.45
CA GLN A 346 0.05 6.04 18.76
C GLN A 346 -1.40 5.56 18.80
N ASP A 347 -1.64 4.44 19.46
CA ASP A 347 -2.99 3.92 19.66
C ASP A 347 -3.79 4.74 20.70
N GLU A 348 -4.99 4.29 21.01
CA GLU A 348 -5.90 4.91 21.99
C GLU A 348 -5.33 5.02 23.41
N ASN A 349 -4.29 4.26 23.73
CA ASN A 349 -3.62 4.25 25.03
C ASN A 349 -2.28 5.00 25.03
N GLY A 350 -1.90 5.59 23.89
CA GLY A 350 -0.61 6.23 23.72
C GLY A 350 0.55 5.26 23.45
N ALA A 351 0.27 3.98 23.21
CA ALA A 351 1.29 3.01 22.82
C ALA A 351 1.65 3.17 21.32
N ASN A 352 2.91 2.89 20.98
CA ASN A 352 3.36 2.96 19.60
C ASN A 352 2.55 2.02 18.71
N ALA A 353 2.12 2.55 17.54
CA ALA A 353 1.45 1.78 16.50
C ALA A 353 2.39 1.61 15.32
N GLU A 354 2.74 0.35 15.01
CA GLU A 354 3.67 -0.01 13.95
C GLU A 354 3.03 -1.01 13.01
N SER A 355 3.10 -0.74 11.71
CA SER A 355 2.53 -1.62 10.71
C SER A 355 3.21 -1.47 9.35
N GLU A 356 3.44 -2.58 8.69
CA GLU A 356 3.81 -2.62 7.28
C GLU A 356 2.59 -2.59 6.33
N LYS A 357 1.39 -2.51 6.88
CA LYS A 357 0.12 -2.62 6.16
C LYS A 357 -0.70 -1.36 6.41
N MET A 358 -0.29 -0.28 5.73
CA MET A 358 -0.91 1.04 5.86
C MET A 358 -1.32 1.57 4.49
N LEU A 359 -2.40 2.35 4.45
CA LEU A 359 -2.79 3.16 3.30
C LEU A 359 -3.66 4.35 3.75
N GLU A 360 -3.64 5.41 2.94
CA GLU A 360 -4.50 6.58 3.14
C GLU A 360 -5.84 6.38 2.43
N ILE A 361 -6.93 6.85 3.03
CA ILE A 361 -8.26 6.94 2.41
C ILE A 361 -8.81 8.34 2.62
N ASP A 362 -9.20 8.98 1.52
CA ASP A 362 -9.82 10.30 1.51
C ASP A 362 -11.33 10.18 1.45
N PHE A 363 -11.98 10.99 2.28
CA PHE A 363 -13.44 11.09 2.34
C PHE A 363 -13.87 12.47 1.84
N ALA A 364 -14.78 12.52 0.88
CA ALA A 364 -15.42 13.73 0.41
C ALA A 364 -16.89 13.75 0.84
N GLY A 365 -17.29 14.76 1.61
CA GLY A 365 -18.65 14.84 2.16
C GLY A 365 -19.05 13.62 3.00
N GLY A 366 -18.10 13.09 3.79
CA GLY A 366 -18.31 11.93 4.65
C GLY A 366 -18.41 10.57 3.91
N LYS A 367 -18.05 10.51 2.62
CA LYS A 367 -18.05 9.28 1.83
C LYS A 367 -16.63 8.97 1.36
N PRO A 368 -16.18 7.70 1.42
CA PRO A 368 -14.92 7.30 0.84
C PRO A 368 -14.86 7.68 -0.65
N ALA A 369 -13.83 8.38 -1.07
CA ALA A 369 -13.71 8.91 -2.44
C ALA A 369 -12.47 8.35 -3.14
N VAL A 370 -11.30 8.43 -2.49
CA VAL A 370 -10.04 7.97 -3.04
C VAL A 370 -9.37 7.07 -2.01
N ALA A 371 -8.73 6.02 -2.46
CA ALA A 371 -7.87 5.19 -1.63
C ALA A 371 -6.44 5.18 -2.19
N GLY A 372 -5.48 5.26 -1.29
CA GLY A 372 -4.07 5.05 -1.58
C GLY A 372 -3.74 3.57 -1.75
N ASP A 373 -2.45 3.29 -1.85
CA ASP A 373 -1.91 1.95 -1.99
C ASP A 373 -0.97 1.65 -0.81
N GLN A 374 -0.91 0.42 -0.38
CA GLN A 374 0.10 -0.03 0.59
C GLN A 374 1.52 -0.03 -0.01
N PHE A 375 1.65 0.08 -1.32
CA PHE A 375 2.91 0.14 -2.05
C PHE A 375 3.19 1.57 -2.52
N GLY A 376 4.44 2.02 -2.40
CA GLY A 376 4.89 3.25 -3.04
C GLY A 376 5.31 2.98 -4.47
N LYS A 377 4.51 3.47 -5.44
CA LYS A 377 4.75 3.32 -6.89
C LYS A 377 4.90 4.67 -7.56
N GLY A 378 5.71 4.73 -8.64
CA GLY A 378 5.74 5.89 -9.52
C GLY A 378 4.42 6.10 -10.25
N LYS A 379 4.07 7.37 -10.54
CA LYS A 379 2.79 7.73 -11.19
C LYS A 379 2.95 8.60 -12.45
N LYS A 380 4.16 8.83 -12.93
CA LYS A 380 4.35 9.52 -14.21
C LYS A 380 3.87 8.66 -15.37
N ARG A 381 3.03 9.24 -16.21
CA ARG A 381 2.46 8.59 -17.40
C ARG A 381 3.17 9.03 -18.67
#